data_54d9ff5652ecce6de71e248e46ac22ca
#
_entry.id   54d9ff5652ecce6de71e248e46ac22ca
#
_cell.length_a   1.000
_cell.length_b   1.000
_cell.length_c   1.000
_cell.angle_alpha   90.00
_cell.angle_beta   90.00
_cell.angle_gamma   90.00
#
_symmetry.space_group_name_H-M   'P 1'
#
loop_
_entity.id
_entity.type
_entity.pdbx_description
1 polymer ?
#
loop_
_entity_poly.entity_id
_entity_poly.type
_entity_poly.pdbx_seq_one_letter_code
_entity_poly.pdbx_strand_id
1 'polypeptide(L)'
;MYLMAVGREVLVIVCVLVLAGHAQKTCDISRPDSTSLTVNCSRRDVRDVPNDWPKETEFIEKDGYVLITFFNNSITDVTQLAGVPGSRVAISFQANKIVDIVDDAFQNIPTLVYLDLSYNQISGDVLRSEIFQGPYENGVYGCIALETLNIGYNKIHSLDRYLFQHTPNLTRLYLNNNPIEILDHVTLLALSTATNLEVLDLASTEIESIPLDAFKSLSNLQQIDLSGNGFLTVPESLSFVGKTLKYLTFNDNPIAELNDDSFVGLTNLIELEVGENENLEEVKRSTFTPLKSLKVLHLCHNANLRYISHNAFRGLKDKWTLKEVYLDDNHLSELSKDLMPWNKLEILGMSGNKWLCNCELYNIVLKQGAGTKFKSGDEPFCAAPMKMSGEYVTNVTLSYCPTFDTTFAKTTRPSRFKPKHILWTILGVSMVVCVGMLIGLFVNTFKKYYKKKFIQ
;
A
#
# COMPACT_ATOMS: atom_id res chain seq x y z
N MET A 1 -23.35 -68.03 -15.75
CA MET A 1 -22.09 -67.53 -16.34
C MET A 1 -22.21 -66.09 -16.87
N TYR A 2 -23.14 -65.33 -16.33
CA TYR A 2 -23.36 -63.91 -16.74
C TYR A 2 -23.27 -62.90 -15.58
N LEU A 3 -23.03 -63.39 -14.35
CA LEU A 3 -22.95 -62.53 -13.15
C LEU A 3 -21.51 -62.23 -12.69
N MET A 4 -20.48 -62.81 -13.36
CA MET A 4 -19.07 -62.51 -13.01
C MET A 4 -18.42 -61.44 -13.89
N ALA A 5 -19.04 -61.05 -15.02
CA ALA A 5 -18.47 -60.02 -15.91
C ALA A 5 -18.76 -58.59 -15.45
N VAL A 6 -19.92 -58.38 -14.77
CA VAL A 6 -20.30 -57.01 -14.30
C VAL A 6 -19.48 -56.57 -13.10
N GLY A 7 -19.03 -57.48 -12.23
CA GLY A 7 -18.23 -57.16 -11.06
C GLY A 7 -16.78 -56.70 -11.36
N ARG A 8 -16.24 -57.15 -12.50
CA ARG A 8 -14.86 -56.84 -12.89
C ARG A 8 -14.72 -55.48 -13.58
N GLU A 9 -15.73 -55.07 -14.36
CA GLU A 9 -15.73 -53.74 -14.99
C GLU A 9 -16.02 -52.61 -14.02
N VAL A 10 -16.92 -52.84 -13.02
CA VAL A 10 -17.19 -51.90 -11.94
C VAL A 10 -15.96 -51.70 -11.03
N LEU A 11 -15.19 -52.78 -10.80
CA LEU A 11 -13.96 -52.68 -9.97
C LEU A 11 -12.85 -51.95 -10.71
N VAL A 12 -12.74 -52.12 -12.04
CA VAL A 12 -11.77 -51.39 -12.88
C VAL A 12 -12.15 -49.90 -12.99
N ILE A 13 -13.45 -49.61 -13.14
CA ILE A 13 -13.91 -48.20 -13.18
C ILE A 13 -13.73 -47.52 -11.81
N VAL A 14 -13.99 -48.19 -10.69
CA VAL A 14 -13.74 -47.62 -9.35
C VAL A 14 -12.23 -47.45 -9.09
N CYS A 15 -11.38 -48.41 -9.49
CA CYS A 15 -9.92 -48.25 -9.41
C CYS A 15 -9.40 -47.15 -10.33
N VAL A 16 -9.95 -46.99 -11.55
CA VAL A 16 -9.55 -45.91 -12.46
C VAL A 16 -10.04 -44.56 -11.95
N LEU A 17 -11.25 -44.48 -11.36
CA LEU A 17 -11.73 -43.24 -10.76
C LEU A 17 -10.99 -42.87 -9.46
N VAL A 18 -10.53 -43.83 -8.67
CA VAL A 18 -9.68 -43.59 -7.49
C VAL A 18 -8.26 -43.23 -7.90
N LEU A 19 -7.72 -43.79 -8.99
CA LEU A 19 -6.40 -43.42 -9.52
C LEU A 19 -6.42 -42.10 -10.33
N ALA A 20 -7.57 -41.72 -10.91
CA ALA A 20 -7.72 -40.43 -11.57
C ALA A 20 -7.88 -39.24 -10.56
N GLY A 21 -8.19 -39.54 -9.28
CA GLY A 21 -8.30 -38.53 -8.21
C GLY A 21 -6.97 -38.10 -7.60
N HIS A 22 -5.86 -38.75 -7.92
CA HIS A 22 -4.53 -38.51 -7.35
C HIS A 22 -3.47 -38.18 -8.41
N ALA A 23 -3.86 -37.64 -9.54
CA ALA A 23 -2.89 -36.92 -10.37
C ALA A 23 -2.52 -35.64 -9.60
N GLN A 24 -1.50 -35.71 -8.76
CA GLN A 24 -0.86 -34.57 -8.14
C GLN A 24 -0.51 -33.59 -9.28
N LYS A 25 -1.27 -32.53 -9.40
CA LYS A 25 -1.05 -31.52 -10.45
C LYS A 25 0.34 -30.94 -10.21
N THR A 26 1.31 -31.37 -11.00
CA THR A 26 2.70 -30.93 -10.90
C THR A 26 2.79 -29.41 -11.07
N CYS A 27 3.61 -28.77 -10.25
CA CYS A 27 3.86 -27.34 -10.38
C CYS A 27 4.58 -27.06 -11.70
N ASP A 28 4.36 -25.89 -12.27
CA ASP A 28 5.12 -25.43 -13.44
C ASP A 28 6.47 -24.90 -12.98
N ILE A 29 7.53 -25.32 -13.64
CA ILE A 29 8.88 -24.90 -13.33
C ILE A 29 9.37 -24.04 -14.49
N SER A 30 9.85 -22.84 -14.18
CA SER A 30 10.41 -21.93 -15.17
C SER A 30 11.70 -21.28 -14.65
N ARG A 31 12.62 -21.01 -15.56
CA ARG A 31 13.86 -20.28 -15.30
C ARG A 31 13.81 -18.98 -16.11
N PRO A 32 13.41 -17.84 -15.49
CA PRO A 32 13.39 -16.55 -16.17
C PRO A 32 14.76 -16.12 -16.66
N ASP A 33 15.80 -16.51 -15.90
CA ASP A 33 17.21 -16.29 -16.24
C ASP A 33 18.10 -17.40 -15.63
N SER A 34 19.42 -17.29 -15.75
CA SER A 34 20.39 -18.29 -15.25
C SER A 34 20.45 -18.38 -13.73
N THR A 35 20.02 -17.33 -13.00
CA THR A 35 20.14 -17.20 -11.55
C THR A 35 18.79 -17.32 -10.83
N SER A 36 17.67 -17.42 -11.57
CA SER A 36 16.32 -17.42 -11.01
C SER A 36 15.55 -18.68 -11.36
N LEU A 37 14.84 -19.24 -10.38
CA LEU A 37 13.91 -20.36 -10.54
C LEU A 37 12.53 -19.98 -10.00
N THR A 38 11.51 -20.27 -10.76
CA THR A 38 10.12 -20.14 -10.31
C THR A 38 9.45 -21.51 -10.29
N VAL A 39 8.92 -21.90 -9.13
CA VAL A 39 8.06 -23.09 -8.94
C VAL A 39 6.63 -22.58 -8.73
N ASN A 40 5.82 -22.69 -9.76
CA ASN A 40 4.46 -22.17 -9.76
C ASN A 40 3.42 -23.29 -9.58
N CYS A 41 2.86 -23.37 -8.38
CA CYS A 41 1.79 -24.29 -8.01
C CYS A 41 0.42 -23.60 -7.91
N SER A 42 0.28 -22.39 -8.45
CA SER A 42 -0.94 -21.57 -8.31
C SER A 42 -2.16 -22.16 -8.99
N ARG A 43 -3.35 -22.03 -8.37
CA ARG A 43 -4.66 -22.40 -8.92
C ARG A 43 -4.77 -23.88 -9.32
N ARG A 44 -4.21 -24.78 -8.54
CA ARG A 44 -4.16 -26.22 -8.80
C ARG A 44 -4.97 -27.07 -7.85
N ASP A 45 -5.77 -26.43 -7.00
CA ASP A 45 -6.54 -27.10 -5.95
C ASP A 45 -5.63 -27.94 -5.01
N VAL A 46 -4.43 -27.42 -4.74
CA VAL A 46 -3.50 -28.01 -3.77
C VAL A 46 -4.08 -27.85 -2.38
N ARG A 47 -4.06 -28.93 -1.59
CA ARG A 47 -4.55 -28.96 -0.20
C ARG A 47 -3.43 -29.07 0.81
N ASP A 48 -2.37 -29.78 0.43
CA ASP A 48 -1.22 -30.04 1.27
C ASP A 48 0.05 -29.52 0.58
N VAL A 49 0.95 -28.95 1.35
CA VAL A 49 2.25 -28.50 0.82
C VAL A 49 3.09 -29.74 0.50
N PRO A 50 3.77 -29.80 -0.66
CA PRO A 50 4.64 -30.92 -0.99
C PRO A 50 5.75 -31.11 0.06
N ASN A 51 6.05 -32.36 0.42
CA ASN A 51 7.12 -32.68 1.34
C ASN A 51 8.53 -32.49 0.74
N ASP A 52 8.64 -32.46 -0.59
CA ASP A 52 9.88 -32.28 -1.33
C ASP A 52 9.71 -31.25 -2.45
N TRP A 53 10.77 -30.51 -2.73
CA TRP A 53 10.82 -29.58 -3.85
C TRP A 53 11.21 -30.29 -5.15
N PRO A 54 10.85 -29.73 -6.33
CA PRO A 54 11.33 -30.25 -7.60
C PRO A 54 12.87 -30.30 -7.66
N LYS A 55 13.42 -31.33 -8.29
CA LYS A 55 14.88 -31.54 -8.39
C LYS A 55 15.62 -30.37 -9.01
N GLU A 56 14.94 -29.57 -9.81
CA GLU A 56 15.48 -28.36 -10.45
C GLU A 56 15.93 -27.32 -9.42
N THR A 57 15.44 -27.36 -8.18
CA THR A 57 15.86 -26.47 -7.09
C THR A 57 17.30 -26.78 -6.64
N GLU A 58 17.78 -27.99 -6.83
CA GLU A 58 19.15 -28.43 -6.47
C GLU A 58 20.24 -27.79 -7.37
N PHE A 59 19.85 -27.27 -8.56
CA PHE A 59 20.76 -26.77 -9.58
C PHE A 59 20.85 -25.24 -9.63
N ILE A 60 20.43 -24.55 -8.57
CA ILE A 60 20.53 -23.09 -8.50
C ILE A 60 21.91 -22.70 -7.96
N GLU A 61 22.50 -21.68 -8.59
CA GLU A 61 23.74 -21.10 -8.13
C GLU A 61 23.62 -20.54 -6.70
N LYS A 62 24.72 -20.52 -5.95
CA LYS A 62 24.75 -20.12 -4.53
C LYS A 62 24.13 -18.74 -4.23
N ASP A 63 24.15 -17.84 -5.23
CA ASP A 63 23.59 -16.48 -5.13
C ASP A 63 22.25 -16.33 -5.88
N GLY A 64 21.63 -17.44 -6.27
CA GLY A 64 20.39 -17.46 -7.03
C GLY A 64 19.16 -17.12 -6.21
N TYR A 65 18.03 -16.92 -6.88
CA TYR A 65 16.73 -16.60 -6.31
C TYR A 65 15.69 -17.68 -6.66
N VAL A 66 15.00 -18.19 -5.67
CA VAL A 66 13.94 -19.19 -5.86
C VAL A 66 12.59 -18.59 -5.41
N LEU A 67 11.66 -18.50 -6.34
CA LEU A 67 10.28 -18.14 -6.05
C LEU A 67 9.40 -19.38 -6.08
N ILE A 68 8.72 -19.66 -4.98
CA ILE A 68 7.73 -20.74 -4.86
C ILE A 68 6.38 -20.10 -4.59
N THR A 69 5.36 -20.40 -5.42
CA THR A 69 4.04 -19.82 -5.22
C THR A 69 2.95 -20.88 -5.22
N PHE A 70 2.11 -20.83 -4.19
CA PHE A 70 0.88 -21.60 -4.02
C PHE A 70 -0.36 -20.71 -4.11
N PHE A 71 -0.30 -19.61 -4.85
CA PHE A 71 -1.38 -18.63 -4.96
C PHE A 71 -2.71 -19.27 -5.34
N ASN A 72 -3.77 -18.91 -4.59
CA ASN A 72 -5.15 -19.30 -4.86
C ASN A 72 -5.34 -20.84 -4.96
N ASN A 73 -5.06 -21.50 -3.83
CA ASN A 73 -5.28 -22.93 -3.61
C ASN A 73 -6.24 -23.17 -2.42
N SER A 74 -6.23 -24.37 -1.85
CA SER A 74 -7.09 -24.76 -0.73
C SER A 74 -6.27 -25.30 0.46
N ILE A 75 -5.05 -24.81 0.65
CA ILE A 75 -4.17 -25.20 1.76
C ILE A 75 -4.78 -24.68 3.08
N THR A 76 -4.90 -25.55 4.07
CA THR A 76 -5.42 -25.21 5.41
C THR A 76 -4.33 -25.13 6.46
N ASP A 77 -3.25 -25.90 6.28
CA ASP A 77 -2.19 -26.03 7.27
C ASP A 77 -0.83 -25.93 6.57
N VAL A 78 0.11 -25.22 7.18
CA VAL A 78 1.52 -25.19 6.73
C VAL A 78 2.33 -26.08 7.65
N THR A 79 2.75 -27.23 7.14
CA THR A 79 3.66 -28.15 7.83
C THR A 79 5.11 -27.71 7.67
N GLN A 80 6.04 -28.36 8.37
CA GLN A 80 7.46 -28.08 8.19
C GLN A 80 7.89 -28.30 6.74
N LEU A 81 8.45 -27.27 6.13
CA LEU A 81 8.89 -27.30 4.74
C LEU A 81 10.26 -27.95 4.59
N ALA A 82 10.45 -28.66 3.48
CA ALA A 82 11.78 -29.16 3.10
C ALA A 82 12.74 -28.00 2.81
N GLY A 83 14.02 -28.23 3.01
CA GLY A 83 15.07 -27.25 2.71
C GLY A 83 15.14 -26.92 1.22
N VAL A 84 15.38 -25.67 0.89
CA VAL A 84 15.68 -25.20 -0.46
C VAL A 84 17.16 -24.83 -0.52
N PRO A 85 17.97 -25.50 -1.35
CA PRO A 85 19.41 -25.27 -1.36
C PRO A 85 19.79 -23.85 -1.79
N GLY A 86 20.65 -23.26 -1.03
CA GLY A 86 21.71 -22.31 -1.44
C GLY A 86 21.35 -20.91 -1.87
N SER A 87 20.08 -20.48 -1.90
CA SER A 87 19.69 -19.25 -2.55
C SER A 87 18.78 -18.37 -1.69
N ARG A 88 18.53 -17.16 -2.11
CA ARG A 88 17.46 -16.33 -1.54
C ARG A 88 16.11 -16.93 -1.94
N VAL A 89 15.30 -17.28 -0.97
CA VAL A 89 14.00 -17.94 -1.21
C VAL A 89 12.85 -16.99 -0.92
N ALA A 90 11.88 -16.96 -1.83
CA ALA A 90 10.60 -16.31 -1.64
C ALA A 90 9.49 -17.35 -1.72
N ILE A 91 8.57 -17.33 -0.76
CA ILE A 91 7.40 -18.21 -0.75
C ILE A 91 6.12 -17.39 -0.63
N SER A 92 5.12 -17.71 -1.48
CA SER A 92 3.78 -17.13 -1.39
C SER A 92 2.73 -18.23 -1.21
N PHE A 93 1.99 -18.11 -0.13
CA PHE A 93 0.76 -18.85 0.17
C PHE A 93 -0.49 -17.96 0.04
N GLN A 94 -0.40 -16.87 -0.69
CA GLN A 94 -1.47 -15.91 -0.83
C GLN A 94 -2.78 -16.56 -1.31
N ALA A 95 -3.91 -16.11 -0.75
CA ALA A 95 -5.26 -16.54 -1.13
C ALA A 95 -5.46 -18.07 -1.00
N ASN A 96 -5.16 -18.60 0.18
CA ASN A 96 -5.47 -19.96 0.61
C ASN A 96 -6.51 -19.96 1.75
N LYS A 97 -6.57 -21.02 2.52
CA LYS A 97 -7.49 -21.17 3.66
C LYS A 97 -6.71 -21.51 4.94
N ILE A 98 -5.48 -21.03 5.04
CA ILE A 98 -4.57 -21.39 6.13
C ILE A 98 -5.15 -20.90 7.46
N VAL A 99 -5.27 -21.83 8.39
CA VAL A 99 -5.73 -21.61 9.77
C VAL A 99 -4.67 -21.99 10.78
N ASP A 100 -3.67 -22.82 10.39
CA ASP A 100 -2.58 -23.24 11.27
C ASP A 100 -1.25 -23.28 10.54
N ILE A 101 -0.17 -23.01 11.29
CA ILE A 101 1.22 -23.11 10.87
C ILE A 101 1.98 -23.78 12.00
N VAL A 102 2.58 -24.93 11.72
CA VAL A 102 3.31 -25.66 12.75
C VAL A 102 4.56 -24.89 13.21
N ASP A 103 4.98 -25.13 14.43
CA ASP A 103 6.27 -24.69 14.92
C ASP A 103 7.38 -25.21 13.98
N ASP A 104 8.45 -24.47 13.85
CA ASP A 104 9.57 -24.81 12.96
C ASP A 104 9.21 -24.92 11.46
N ALA A 105 8.05 -24.39 11.01
CA ALA A 105 7.57 -24.53 9.63
C ALA A 105 8.63 -24.13 8.59
N PHE A 106 9.42 -23.10 8.87
CA PHE A 106 10.44 -22.56 7.95
C PHE A 106 11.88 -22.87 8.38
N GLN A 107 12.10 -23.69 9.39
CA GLN A 107 13.39 -23.98 9.99
C GLN A 107 14.45 -24.44 8.98
N ASN A 108 14.04 -25.23 7.99
CA ASN A 108 14.93 -25.79 6.98
C ASN A 108 15.22 -24.81 5.81
N ILE A 109 14.67 -23.59 5.86
CA ILE A 109 14.86 -22.55 4.82
C ILE A 109 15.43 -21.28 5.46
N PRO A 110 16.65 -21.31 6.03
CA PRO A 110 17.24 -20.14 6.68
C PRO A 110 17.45 -18.96 5.72
N THR A 111 17.43 -19.21 4.41
CA THR A 111 17.55 -18.23 3.33
C THR A 111 16.21 -17.65 2.86
N LEU A 112 15.12 -17.92 3.57
CA LEU A 112 13.79 -17.35 3.30
C LEU A 112 13.83 -15.83 3.53
N VAL A 113 13.66 -15.04 2.46
CA VAL A 113 13.70 -13.56 2.51
C VAL A 113 12.34 -12.92 2.34
N TYR A 114 11.39 -13.60 1.71
CA TYR A 114 10.03 -13.11 1.47
C TYR A 114 9.02 -14.20 1.78
N LEU A 115 8.04 -13.87 2.61
CA LEU A 115 6.92 -14.75 2.94
C LEU A 115 5.60 -13.98 2.80
N ASP A 116 4.71 -14.49 1.95
CA ASP A 116 3.37 -13.95 1.76
C ASP A 116 2.33 -14.97 2.22
N LEU A 117 1.67 -14.65 3.31
CA LEU A 117 0.57 -15.40 3.92
C LEU A 117 -0.75 -14.62 3.83
N SER A 118 -0.82 -13.59 2.99
CA SER A 118 -2.00 -12.73 2.89
C SER A 118 -3.22 -13.46 2.30
N TYR A 119 -4.41 -12.93 2.60
CA TYR A 119 -5.69 -13.51 2.17
C TYR A 119 -5.87 -14.96 2.65
N ASN A 120 -5.66 -15.18 3.94
CA ASN A 120 -5.87 -16.47 4.61
C ASN A 120 -6.84 -16.32 5.80
N GLN A 121 -6.81 -17.23 6.75
CA GLN A 121 -7.67 -17.24 7.93
C GLN A 121 -6.86 -17.34 9.23
N ILE A 122 -5.62 -16.88 9.21
CA ILE A 122 -4.65 -16.96 10.29
C ILE A 122 -5.10 -16.02 11.42
N SER A 123 -5.17 -16.51 12.65
CA SER A 123 -5.37 -15.72 13.86
C SER A 123 -4.04 -15.39 14.53
N GLY A 124 -4.04 -14.42 15.47
CA GLY A 124 -2.82 -14.03 16.17
C GLY A 124 -2.18 -15.12 17.01
N ASP A 125 -2.98 -16.02 17.58
CA ASP A 125 -2.51 -17.15 18.40
C ASP A 125 -1.76 -18.22 17.60
N VAL A 126 -1.95 -18.25 16.29
CA VAL A 126 -1.18 -19.13 15.40
C VAL A 126 0.22 -18.57 15.15
N LEU A 127 0.36 -17.23 15.10
CA LEU A 127 1.62 -16.57 14.79
C LEU A 127 2.52 -16.50 16.03
N ARG A 128 3.28 -17.55 16.25
CA ARG A 128 4.26 -17.65 17.34
C ARG A 128 5.69 -17.51 16.81
N SER A 129 6.62 -17.12 17.69
CA SER A 129 8.04 -16.98 17.34
C SER A 129 8.66 -18.26 16.82
N GLU A 130 8.17 -19.42 17.28
CA GLU A 130 8.63 -20.76 16.94
C GLU A 130 8.45 -21.08 15.46
N ILE A 131 7.46 -20.47 14.80
CA ILE A 131 7.24 -20.61 13.35
C ILE A 131 8.46 -20.14 12.55
N PHE A 132 9.12 -19.07 13.01
CA PHE A 132 10.23 -18.41 12.33
C PHE A 132 11.62 -18.84 12.85
N GLN A 133 11.69 -19.87 13.67
CA GLN A 133 12.96 -20.42 14.09
C GLN A 133 13.76 -20.94 12.90
N GLY A 134 15.06 -20.62 12.88
CA GLY A 134 16.01 -21.17 11.94
C GLY A 134 16.64 -22.49 12.45
N PRO A 135 17.69 -23.02 11.80
CA PRO A 135 18.31 -24.27 12.16
C PRO A 135 18.70 -24.34 13.63
N TYR A 136 18.48 -25.53 14.25
CA TYR A 136 18.90 -25.77 15.61
C TYR A 136 20.36 -26.22 15.67
N GLU A 137 21.22 -25.38 16.23
CA GLU A 137 22.65 -25.63 16.34
C GLU A 137 23.15 -25.26 17.75
N ASN A 138 24.05 -26.09 18.31
CA ASN A 138 24.69 -25.84 19.62
C ASN A 138 23.69 -25.54 20.78
N GLY A 139 22.49 -26.11 20.74
CA GLY A 139 21.52 -25.95 21.82
C GLY A 139 20.60 -24.72 21.67
N VAL A 140 20.68 -23.99 20.56
CA VAL A 140 19.84 -22.81 20.29
C VAL A 140 19.30 -22.83 18.88
N TYR A 141 18.11 -22.24 18.70
CA TYR A 141 17.55 -21.99 17.38
C TYR A 141 18.17 -20.74 16.76
N GLY A 142 18.54 -20.84 15.49
CA GLY A 142 19.04 -19.73 14.70
C GLY A 142 17.93 -18.79 14.23
N CYS A 143 18.30 -17.87 13.36
CA CYS A 143 17.40 -16.95 12.70
C CYS A 143 17.21 -17.33 11.23
N ILE A 144 16.10 -16.90 10.63
CA ILE A 144 15.91 -16.91 9.19
C ILE A 144 16.15 -15.51 8.61
N ALA A 145 16.49 -15.46 7.33
CA ALA A 145 16.85 -14.19 6.64
C ALA A 145 15.65 -13.34 6.21
N LEU A 146 14.50 -13.48 6.87
CA LEU A 146 13.24 -12.88 6.46
C LEU A 146 13.34 -11.34 6.43
N GLU A 147 13.17 -10.76 5.25
CA GLU A 147 13.18 -9.31 5.00
C GLU A 147 11.77 -8.73 4.85
N THR A 148 10.84 -9.53 4.30
CA THR A 148 9.46 -9.11 4.06
C THR A 148 8.48 -10.18 4.53
N LEU A 149 7.55 -9.77 5.39
CA LEU A 149 6.42 -10.58 5.84
C LEU A 149 5.11 -9.89 5.48
N ASN A 150 4.29 -10.56 4.67
CA ASN A 150 2.93 -10.11 4.38
C ASN A 150 1.93 -11.08 5.03
N ILE A 151 1.21 -10.57 6.03
CA ILE A 151 0.13 -11.26 6.74
C ILE A 151 -1.18 -10.46 6.70
N GLY A 152 -1.31 -9.57 5.72
CA GLY A 152 -2.54 -8.80 5.48
C GLY A 152 -3.73 -9.68 5.11
N TYR A 153 -4.95 -9.18 5.28
CA TYR A 153 -6.19 -9.92 4.96
C TYR A 153 -6.29 -11.26 5.69
N ASN A 154 -6.12 -11.24 6.99
CA ASN A 154 -6.25 -12.39 7.89
C ASN A 154 -7.22 -12.07 9.05
N LYS A 155 -7.13 -12.80 10.15
CA LYS A 155 -7.97 -12.64 11.37
C LYS A 155 -7.12 -12.30 12.59
N ILE A 156 -6.09 -11.49 12.42
CA ILE A 156 -5.12 -11.15 13.46
C ILE A 156 -5.68 -9.99 14.28
N HIS A 157 -5.89 -10.23 15.59
CA HIS A 157 -6.29 -9.19 16.56
C HIS A 157 -5.09 -8.65 17.35
N SER A 158 -4.08 -9.49 17.57
CA SER A 158 -2.86 -9.16 18.33
C SER A 158 -1.71 -10.03 17.84
N LEU A 159 -0.47 -9.61 18.06
CA LEU A 159 0.74 -10.36 17.72
C LEU A 159 1.34 -10.99 18.99
N ASP A 160 2.01 -12.14 18.83
CA ASP A 160 2.79 -12.73 19.91
C ASP A 160 3.99 -11.83 20.28
N ARG A 161 4.25 -11.69 21.58
CA ARG A 161 5.31 -10.84 22.18
C ARG A 161 6.67 -10.98 21.51
N TYR A 162 7.05 -12.19 21.11
CA TYR A 162 8.38 -12.51 20.61
C TYR A 162 8.40 -12.86 19.12
N LEU A 163 7.30 -12.59 18.42
CA LEU A 163 7.07 -13.03 17.04
C LEU A 163 8.28 -12.80 16.12
N PHE A 164 8.97 -11.68 16.26
CA PHE A 164 10.07 -11.29 15.36
C PHE A 164 11.46 -11.58 15.91
N GLN A 165 11.60 -12.32 17.04
CA GLN A 165 12.92 -12.57 17.65
C GLN A 165 13.88 -13.37 16.75
N HIS A 166 13.34 -14.20 15.84
CA HIS A 166 14.12 -15.00 14.89
C HIS A 166 14.19 -14.40 13.47
N THR A 167 13.70 -13.17 13.30
CA THR A 167 13.69 -12.47 12.00
C THR A 167 14.38 -11.10 12.07
N PRO A 168 15.67 -11.05 12.44
CA PRO A 168 16.38 -9.78 12.68
C PRO A 168 16.52 -8.92 11.42
N ASN A 169 16.34 -9.49 10.22
CA ASN A 169 16.45 -8.78 8.95
C ASN A 169 15.11 -8.21 8.47
N LEU A 170 14.04 -8.32 9.27
CA LEU A 170 12.70 -7.87 8.86
C LEU A 170 12.70 -6.35 8.65
N THR A 171 12.46 -5.93 7.40
CA THR A 171 12.37 -4.52 6.98
C THR A 171 10.98 -4.12 6.53
N ARG A 172 10.14 -5.08 6.13
CA ARG A 172 8.77 -4.79 5.65
C ARG A 172 7.77 -5.73 6.31
N LEU A 173 6.77 -5.13 6.96
CA LEU A 173 5.66 -5.84 7.61
C LEU A 173 4.33 -5.28 7.11
N TYR A 174 3.50 -6.15 6.53
CA TYR A 174 2.17 -5.83 6.08
C TYR A 174 1.13 -6.55 6.95
N LEU A 175 0.35 -5.76 7.69
CA LEU A 175 -0.71 -6.20 8.61
C LEU A 175 -2.10 -5.73 8.17
N ASN A 176 -2.18 -5.06 7.04
CA ASN A 176 -3.40 -4.43 6.54
C ASN A 176 -4.59 -5.40 6.45
N ASN A 177 -5.80 -4.87 6.64
CA ASN A 177 -7.04 -5.67 6.62
C ASN A 177 -7.04 -6.84 7.61
N ASN A 178 -6.58 -6.58 8.83
CA ASN A 178 -6.73 -7.46 9.98
C ASN A 178 -7.54 -6.72 11.06
N PRO A 179 -8.39 -7.40 11.85
CA PRO A 179 -9.19 -6.75 12.89
C PRO A 179 -8.37 -6.52 14.16
N ILE A 180 -7.34 -5.68 14.08
CA ILE A 180 -6.41 -5.41 15.20
C ILE A 180 -7.12 -4.56 16.27
N GLU A 181 -7.92 -3.54 15.84
CA GLU A 181 -8.68 -2.61 16.68
C GLU A 181 -7.81 -1.78 17.66
N ILE A 182 -6.90 -2.44 18.36
CA ILE A 182 -6.03 -1.79 19.38
C ILE A 182 -4.61 -2.33 19.23
N LEU A 183 -3.61 -1.45 19.15
CA LEU A 183 -2.21 -1.83 19.35
C LEU A 183 -1.97 -2.09 20.85
N ASP A 184 -2.29 -3.30 21.29
CA ASP A 184 -2.13 -3.70 22.68
C ASP A 184 -0.65 -3.82 23.10
N HIS A 185 -0.43 -3.95 24.41
CA HIS A 185 0.94 -4.02 24.95
C HIS A 185 1.76 -5.19 24.38
N VAL A 186 1.12 -6.30 24.05
CA VAL A 186 1.79 -7.50 23.52
C VAL A 186 2.22 -7.25 22.07
N THR A 187 1.32 -6.70 21.24
CA THR A 187 1.62 -6.27 19.87
C THR A 187 2.73 -5.22 19.83
N LEU A 188 2.70 -4.23 20.74
CA LEU A 188 3.76 -3.24 20.84
C LEU A 188 5.11 -3.83 21.23
N LEU A 189 5.13 -4.85 22.10
CA LEU A 189 6.36 -5.58 22.42
C LEU A 189 6.89 -6.34 21.20
N ALA A 190 6.02 -7.01 20.44
CA ALA A 190 6.42 -7.66 19.18
C ALA A 190 7.06 -6.65 18.22
N LEU A 191 6.38 -5.55 17.92
CA LEU A 191 6.90 -4.49 17.04
C LEU A 191 8.23 -3.93 17.53
N SER A 192 8.40 -3.80 18.85
CA SER A 192 9.64 -3.25 19.44
C SER A 192 10.88 -4.14 19.17
N THR A 193 10.70 -5.41 18.87
CA THR A 193 11.79 -6.33 18.48
C THR A 193 12.19 -6.20 17.01
N ALA A 194 11.31 -5.70 16.15
CA ALA A 194 11.55 -5.49 14.72
C ALA A 194 12.27 -4.15 14.44
N THR A 195 13.43 -3.94 15.05
CA THR A 195 14.16 -2.64 15.06
C THR A 195 14.67 -2.19 13.69
N ASN A 196 14.76 -3.11 12.72
CA ASN A 196 15.18 -2.81 11.35
C ASN A 196 14.01 -2.48 10.41
N LEU A 197 12.78 -2.38 10.95
CA LEU A 197 11.59 -2.14 10.14
C LEU A 197 11.65 -0.78 9.44
N GLU A 198 11.50 -0.81 8.12
CA GLU A 198 11.46 0.38 7.25
C GLU A 198 10.04 0.67 6.75
N VAL A 199 9.23 -0.37 6.55
CA VAL A 199 7.85 -0.27 6.05
C VAL A 199 6.90 -0.99 6.99
N LEU A 200 5.86 -0.28 7.45
CA LEU A 200 4.77 -0.83 8.26
C LEU A 200 3.44 -0.45 7.61
N ASP A 201 2.65 -1.45 7.25
CA ASP A 201 1.30 -1.28 6.72
C ASP A 201 0.27 -1.72 7.77
N LEU A 202 -0.50 -0.77 8.28
CA LEU A 202 -1.61 -0.94 9.22
C LEU A 202 -2.93 -0.43 8.62
N ALA A 203 -3.05 -0.42 7.29
CA ALA A 203 -4.26 0.06 6.65
C ALA A 203 -5.45 -0.88 6.92
N SER A 204 -6.62 -0.30 7.16
CA SER A 204 -7.87 -1.06 7.38
C SER A 204 -7.75 -2.08 8.53
N THR A 205 -7.21 -1.64 9.65
CA THR A 205 -7.03 -2.48 10.86
C THR A 205 -7.96 -2.10 12.00
N GLU A 206 -8.95 -1.22 11.74
CA GLU A 206 -9.97 -0.78 12.69
C GLU A 206 -9.41 -0.03 13.91
N ILE A 207 -8.18 0.49 13.81
CA ILE A 207 -7.50 1.21 14.90
C ILE A 207 -8.06 2.64 15.02
N GLU A 208 -8.48 3.03 16.21
CA GLU A 208 -8.96 4.40 16.50
C GLU A 208 -7.89 5.29 17.15
N SER A 209 -6.90 4.69 17.81
CA SER A 209 -5.81 5.43 18.47
C SER A 209 -4.55 4.61 18.59
N ILE A 210 -3.40 5.27 18.61
CA ILE A 210 -2.07 4.64 18.77
C ILE A 210 -1.42 5.21 20.04
N PRO A 211 -0.93 4.35 20.96
CA PRO A 211 -0.19 4.79 22.14
C PRO A 211 1.01 5.69 21.77
N LEU A 212 1.28 6.70 22.59
CA LEU A 212 2.29 7.72 22.29
C LEU A 212 3.68 7.15 21.97
N ASP A 213 4.11 6.10 22.65
CA ASP A 213 5.42 5.49 22.50
C ASP A 213 5.47 4.29 21.54
N ALA A 214 4.36 4.00 20.84
CA ALA A 214 4.22 2.82 19.97
C ALA A 214 5.35 2.65 18.94
N PHE A 215 5.81 3.73 18.34
CA PHE A 215 6.83 3.69 17.29
C PHE A 215 8.25 4.06 17.77
N LYS A 216 8.44 4.23 19.08
CA LYS A 216 9.72 4.69 19.64
C LYS A 216 10.91 3.79 19.31
N SER A 217 10.69 2.48 19.20
CA SER A 217 11.73 1.49 18.89
C SER A 217 12.00 1.38 17.39
N LEU A 218 11.13 1.89 16.52
CA LEU A 218 11.20 1.73 15.06
C LEU A 218 12.06 2.83 14.41
N SER A 219 13.30 2.93 14.84
CA SER A 219 14.22 4.02 14.46
C SER A 219 14.59 4.06 12.97
N ASN A 220 14.26 3.01 12.22
CA ASN A 220 14.52 2.89 10.78
C ASN A 220 13.24 3.09 9.92
N LEU A 221 12.08 3.33 10.55
CA LEU A 221 10.80 3.41 9.84
C LEU A 221 10.79 4.57 8.86
N GLN A 222 10.57 4.28 7.57
CA GLN A 222 10.56 5.23 6.47
C GLN A 222 9.18 5.40 5.85
N GLN A 223 8.34 4.37 5.92
CA GLN A 223 7.01 4.38 5.35
C GLN A 223 6.01 3.76 6.34
N ILE A 224 4.88 4.43 6.52
CA ILE A 224 3.74 3.90 7.26
C ILE A 224 2.45 4.19 6.50
N ASP A 225 1.58 3.18 6.44
CA ASP A 225 0.21 3.32 5.96
C ASP A 225 -0.77 3.11 7.12
N LEU A 226 -1.60 4.11 7.37
CA LEU A 226 -2.64 4.14 8.41
C LEU A 226 -4.03 4.38 7.81
N SER A 227 -4.20 4.16 6.51
CA SER A 227 -5.45 4.41 5.80
C SER A 227 -6.57 3.47 6.24
N GLY A 228 -7.82 3.90 6.06
CA GLY A 228 -8.99 3.06 6.32
C GLY A 228 -9.19 2.69 7.79
N ASN A 229 -8.77 3.55 8.70
CA ASN A 229 -8.86 3.35 10.14
C ASN A 229 -9.87 4.31 10.80
N GLY A 230 -9.95 4.30 12.11
CA GLY A 230 -10.88 5.12 12.92
C GLY A 230 -10.28 6.39 13.49
N PHE A 231 -9.18 6.92 12.95
CA PHE A 231 -8.50 8.08 13.53
C PHE A 231 -9.29 9.38 13.37
N LEU A 232 -9.59 10.03 14.49
CA LEU A 232 -10.17 11.37 14.51
C LEU A 232 -9.11 12.48 14.40
N THR A 233 -7.85 12.14 14.66
CA THR A 233 -6.69 13.04 14.56
C THR A 233 -5.46 12.26 14.12
N VAL A 234 -4.47 12.94 13.54
CA VAL A 234 -3.18 12.32 13.21
C VAL A 234 -2.46 11.90 14.51
N PRO A 235 -2.00 10.63 14.63
CA PRO A 235 -1.40 10.13 15.87
C PRO A 235 -0.09 10.86 16.23
N GLU A 236 0.01 11.39 17.45
CA GLU A 236 1.21 12.08 17.95
C GLU A 236 2.44 11.15 18.02
N SER A 237 2.22 9.82 18.14
CA SER A 237 3.27 8.80 18.16
C SER A 237 4.17 8.82 16.91
N LEU A 238 3.68 9.32 15.77
CA LEU A 238 4.47 9.49 14.55
C LEU A 238 5.67 10.43 14.74
N SER A 239 5.60 11.35 15.70
CA SER A 239 6.70 12.27 16.01
C SER A 239 8.00 11.55 16.40
N PHE A 240 7.92 10.35 17.00
CA PHE A 240 9.10 9.56 17.36
C PHE A 240 9.90 9.07 16.16
N VAL A 241 9.23 8.84 15.04
CA VAL A 241 9.86 8.41 13.78
C VAL A 241 9.99 9.53 12.76
N GLY A 242 9.65 10.76 13.13
CA GLY A 242 9.60 11.90 12.19
C GLY A 242 10.94 12.31 11.56
N LYS A 243 12.08 11.80 12.08
CA LYS A 243 13.42 11.99 11.49
C LYS A 243 13.74 10.96 10.40
N THR A 244 13.05 9.85 10.37
CA THR A 244 13.27 8.75 9.40
C THR A 244 12.10 8.58 8.45
N LEU A 245 10.88 8.92 8.89
CA LEU A 245 9.67 8.79 8.11
C LEU A 245 9.69 9.71 6.88
N LYS A 246 9.50 9.11 5.70
CA LYS A 246 9.50 9.75 4.39
C LYS A 246 8.12 9.72 3.72
N TYR A 247 7.36 8.67 3.95
CA TYR A 247 6.08 8.40 3.30
C TYR A 247 5.02 8.12 4.36
N LEU A 248 3.97 8.92 4.37
CA LEU A 248 2.81 8.74 5.25
C LEU A 248 1.55 8.72 4.40
N THR A 249 0.81 7.61 4.45
CA THR A 249 -0.52 7.48 3.89
C THR A 249 -1.55 7.45 5.02
N PHE A 250 -2.52 8.37 4.96
CA PHE A 250 -3.52 8.60 6.00
C PHE A 250 -4.91 8.84 5.38
N ASN A 251 -5.22 8.11 4.32
CA ASN A 251 -6.46 8.21 3.58
C ASN A 251 -7.61 7.51 4.33
N ASP A 252 -8.85 7.87 4.00
CA ASP A 252 -10.05 7.17 4.50
C ASP A 252 -10.07 7.03 6.04
N ASN A 253 -9.88 8.17 6.73
CA ASN A 253 -10.02 8.29 8.18
C ASN A 253 -11.08 9.35 8.53
N PRO A 254 -11.81 9.23 9.65
CA PRO A 254 -12.88 10.15 10.02
C PRO A 254 -12.39 11.48 10.61
N ILE A 255 -11.22 11.99 10.18
CA ILE A 255 -10.70 13.28 10.63
C ILE A 255 -11.58 14.43 10.13
N ALA A 256 -11.89 15.40 11.00
CA ALA A 256 -12.71 16.56 10.65
C ALA A 256 -11.87 17.78 10.25
N GLU A 257 -10.67 17.90 10.78
CA GLU A 257 -9.78 19.03 10.54
C GLU A 257 -8.30 18.64 10.62
N LEU A 258 -7.48 19.38 9.89
CA LEU A 258 -6.03 19.36 10.03
C LEU A 258 -5.58 20.71 10.61
N ASN A 259 -4.77 20.68 11.67
CA ASN A 259 -4.33 21.85 12.41
C ASN A 259 -2.81 21.87 12.63
N ASP A 260 -2.32 22.81 13.45
CA ASP A 260 -0.88 23.00 13.70
C ASP A 260 -0.22 21.87 14.52
N ASP A 261 -0.99 21.00 15.17
CA ASP A 261 -0.50 19.84 15.91
C ASP A 261 -0.44 18.57 15.02
N SER A 262 -1.13 18.55 13.86
CA SER A 262 -1.36 17.33 13.07
C SER A 262 -0.08 16.64 12.61
N PHE A 263 0.98 17.38 12.29
CA PHE A 263 2.22 16.81 11.73
C PHE A 263 3.48 17.21 12.49
N VAL A 264 3.34 17.50 13.78
CA VAL A 264 4.47 17.90 14.63
C VAL A 264 5.55 16.80 14.63
N GLY A 265 6.81 17.20 14.42
CA GLY A 265 7.96 16.31 14.42
C GLY A 265 8.28 15.67 13.05
N LEU A 266 7.37 15.64 12.06
CA LEU A 266 7.55 14.97 10.78
C LEU A 266 8.42 15.80 9.80
N THR A 267 9.61 16.15 10.20
CA THR A 267 10.48 17.12 9.49
C THR A 267 11.08 16.58 8.21
N ASN A 268 11.19 15.27 8.08
CA ASN A 268 11.82 14.58 6.93
C ASN A 268 10.81 13.94 5.98
N LEU A 269 9.49 14.15 6.23
CA LEU A 269 8.45 13.64 5.35
C LEU A 269 8.60 14.21 3.95
N ILE A 270 8.60 13.33 2.94
CA ILE A 270 8.75 13.64 1.51
C ILE A 270 7.39 13.66 0.82
N GLU A 271 6.54 12.70 1.14
CA GLU A 271 5.22 12.51 0.58
C GLU A 271 4.18 12.31 1.68
N LEU A 272 3.08 13.02 1.55
CA LEU A 272 1.93 12.94 2.45
C LEU A 272 0.66 12.73 1.64
N GLU A 273 -0.05 11.67 1.95
CA GLU A 273 -1.38 11.40 1.42
C GLU A 273 -2.44 11.53 2.52
N VAL A 274 -3.40 12.44 2.33
CA VAL A 274 -4.56 12.65 3.21
C VAL A 274 -5.78 12.86 2.31
N GLY A 275 -6.18 11.79 1.63
CA GLY A 275 -7.33 11.74 0.72
C GLY A 275 -8.46 10.91 1.30
N GLU A 276 -9.63 10.96 0.63
CA GLU A 276 -10.80 10.12 0.95
C GLU A 276 -11.34 10.27 2.39
N ASN A 277 -10.96 11.36 3.09
CA ASN A 277 -11.44 11.64 4.44
C ASN A 277 -12.77 12.39 4.36
N GLU A 278 -13.88 11.66 4.42
CA GLU A 278 -15.23 12.21 4.21
C GLU A 278 -15.59 13.33 5.20
N ASN A 279 -15.04 13.32 6.42
CA ASN A 279 -15.35 14.31 7.46
C ASN A 279 -14.43 15.55 7.42
N LEU A 280 -13.39 15.55 6.58
CA LEU A 280 -12.43 16.65 6.52
C LEU A 280 -13.07 17.89 5.89
N GLU A 281 -13.32 18.92 6.67
CA GLU A 281 -13.93 20.18 6.23
C GLU A 281 -12.88 21.29 5.99
N GLU A 282 -11.83 21.35 6.83
CA GLU A 282 -10.86 22.43 6.74
C GLU A 282 -9.43 22.02 7.06
N VAL A 283 -8.50 22.71 6.40
CA VAL A 283 -7.07 22.72 6.73
C VAL A 283 -6.74 24.06 7.36
N LYS A 284 -6.37 24.04 8.64
CA LYS A 284 -6.13 25.24 9.44
C LYS A 284 -4.76 25.86 9.20
N ARG A 285 -4.51 26.98 9.86
CA ARG A 285 -3.22 27.69 9.79
C ARG A 285 -2.10 26.80 10.32
N SER A 286 -0.90 26.95 9.75
CA SER A 286 0.34 26.30 10.22
C SER A 286 0.35 24.76 10.10
N THR A 287 -0.69 24.12 9.59
CA THR A 287 -0.82 22.65 9.48
C THR A 287 0.44 22.01 8.87
N PHE A 288 0.93 22.55 7.77
CA PHE A 288 2.08 21.95 7.05
C PHE A 288 3.43 22.58 7.46
N THR A 289 3.45 23.49 8.43
CA THR A 289 4.70 24.16 8.89
C THR A 289 5.80 23.20 9.35
N PRO A 290 5.49 22.05 10.00
CA PRO A 290 6.52 21.07 10.39
C PRO A 290 7.16 20.34 9.20
N LEU A 291 6.51 20.25 8.06
CA LEU A 291 6.87 19.40 6.91
C LEU A 291 7.93 20.04 6.01
N LYS A 292 9.14 20.20 6.54
CA LYS A 292 10.22 20.98 5.89
C LYS A 292 10.82 20.33 4.63
N SER A 293 10.61 19.03 4.47
CA SER A 293 11.16 18.23 3.36
C SER A 293 10.10 17.79 2.36
N LEU A 294 8.82 18.20 2.56
CA LEU A 294 7.69 17.74 1.76
C LEU A 294 7.85 18.13 0.29
N LYS A 295 7.70 17.16 -0.60
CA LYS A 295 7.78 17.34 -2.06
C LYS A 295 6.45 17.07 -2.73
N VAL A 296 5.66 16.11 -2.22
CA VAL A 296 4.38 15.70 -2.78
C VAL A 296 3.31 15.75 -1.70
N LEU A 297 2.19 16.41 -2.01
CA LEU A 297 1.03 16.51 -1.13
C LEU A 297 -0.22 16.08 -1.88
N HIS A 298 -0.85 15.01 -1.40
CA HIS A 298 -2.16 14.56 -1.85
C HIS A 298 -3.23 14.93 -0.81
N LEU A 299 -4.14 15.81 -1.21
CA LEU A 299 -5.34 16.19 -0.46
C LEU A 299 -6.58 16.01 -1.35
N CYS A 300 -6.59 14.97 -2.17
CA CYS A 300 -7.68 14.70 -3.11
C CYS A 300 -8.80 13.85 -2.50
N HIS A 301 -9.99 13.89 -3.13
CA HIS A 301 -11.16 13.09 -2.74
C HIS A 301 -11.69 13.33 -1.32
N ASN A 302 -11.41 14.48 -0.71
CA ASN A 302 -12.03 14.88 0.55
C ASN A 302 -13.32 15.66 0.24
N ALA A 303 -14.42 14.94 0.06
CA ALA A 303 -15.66 15.48 -0.49
C ALA A 303 -16.27 16.68 0.27
N ASN A 304 -15.93 16.85 1.54
CA ASN A 304 -16.38 17.96 2.38
C ASN A 304 -15.32 19.05 2.60
N LEU A 305 -14.09 18.92 2.07
CA LEU A 305 -13.04 19.92 2.23
C LEU A 305 -13.39 21.20 1.45
N ARG A 306 -13.69 22.25 2.20
CA ARG A 306 -14.15 23.55 1.68
C ARG A 306 -13.14 24.67 1.82
N TYR A 307 -12.22 24.54 2.77
CA TYR A 307 -11.32 25.62 3.12
C TYR A 307 -9.91 25.15 3.43
N ILE A 308 -8.94 25.85 2.84
CA ILE A 308 -7.51 25.73 3.16
C ILE A 308 -7.02 27.12 3.59
N SER A 309 -6.55 27.23 4.83
CA SER A 309 -6.05 28.48 5.35
C SER A 309 -4.88 29.02 4.54
N HIS A 310 -4.92 30.31 4.16
CA HIS A 310 -3.82 30.99 3.45
C HIS A 310 -2.47 30.93 4.21
N ASN A 311 -2.49 30.62 5.50
CA ASN A 311 -1.33 30.41 6.35
C ASN A 311 -1.01 28.94 6.64
N ALA A 312 -1.59 27.95 5.91
CA ALA A 312 -1.34 26.54 6.15
C ALA A 312 0.15 26.17 6.01
N PHE A 313 0.88 26.84 5.11
CA PHE A 313 2.32 26.68 4.89
C PHE A 313 3.17 27.81 5.49
N ARG A 314 2.71 28.40 6.62
CA ARG A 314 3.41 29.51 7.25
C ARG A 314 4.85 29.16 7.59
N GLY A 315 5.81 30.02 7.23
CA GLY A 315 7.23 29.84 7.56
C GLY A 315 8.02 28.95 6.57
N LEU A 316 7.37 28.35 5.57
CA LEU A 316 8.07 27.54 4.56
C LEU A 316 8.43 28.29 3.30
N LYS A 317 7.94 29.51 3.10
CA LYS A 317 8.09 30.25 1.82
C LYS A 317 9.55 30.43 1.38
N ASP A 318 10.48 30.61 2.31
CA ASP A 318 11.90 30.82 2.03
C ASP A 318 12.66 29.51 1.77
N LYS A 319 12.13 28.37 2.24
CA LYS A 319 12.72 27.03 2.10
C LYS A 319 11.72 26.08 1.45
N TRP A 320 11.12 26.53 0.36
CA TRP A 320 10.07 25.79 -0.33
C TRP A 320 10.62 24.55 -1.03
N THR A 321 10.12 23.38 -0.66
CA THR A 321 10.50 22.08 -1.20
C THR A 321 9.40 21.40 -1.99
N LEU A 322 8.12 21.77 -1.74
CA LEU A 322 6.95 21.15 -2.34
C LEU A 322 6.93 21.38 -3.85
N LYS A 323 6.74 20.30 -4.62
CA LYS A 323 6.75 20.24 -6.07
C LYS A 323 5.39 19.89 -6.66
N GLU A 324 4.69 19.00 -6.01
CA GLU A 324 3.43 18.43 -6.48
C GLU A 324 2.35 18.61 -5.43
N VAL A 325 1.21 19.13 -5.84
CA VAL A 325 0.04 19.32 -4.99
C VAL A 325 -1.19 18.83 -5.74
N TYR A 326 -1.91 17.93 -5.12
CA TYR A 326 -3.14 17.37 -5.65
C TYR A 326 -4.31 17.75 -4.74
N LEU A 327 -5.23 18.57 -5.26
CA LEU A 327 -6.44 19.08 -4.60
C LEU A 327 -7.70 18.64 -5.35
N ASP A 328 -7.58 17.61 -6.18
CA ASP A 328 -8.68 17.11 -7.01
C ASP A 328 -9.84 16.57 -6.17
N ASP A 329 -11.06 16.67 -6.70
CA ASP A 329 -12.27 16.07 -6.14
C ASP A 329 -12.55 16.43 -4.67
N ASN A 330 -12.45 17.73 -4.37
CA ASN A 330 -12.84 18.32 -3.10
C ASN A 330 -14.05 19.23 -3.26
N HIS A 331 -14.38 20.01 -2.24
CA HIS A 331 -15.44 21.03 -2.26
C HIS A 331 -14.91 22.45 -2.20
N LEU A 332 -13.67 22.66 -2.64
CA LEU A 332 -13.02 23.96 -2.63
C LEU A 332 -13.67 24.90 -3.64
N SER A 333 -13.90 26.15 -3.24
CA SER A 333 -14.38 27.22 -4.13
C SER A 333 -13.34 28.30 -4.36
N GLU A 334 -12.43 28.48 -3.43
CA GLU A 334 -11.42 29.53 -3.48
C GLU A 334 -10.08 29.03 -2.93
N LEU A 335 -9.01 29.62 -3.42
CA LEU A 335 -7.65 29.46 -2.89
C LEU A 335 -6.99 30.85 -2.82
N SER A 336 -6.23 31.06 -1.77
CA SER A 336 -5.50 32.33 -1.65
C SER A 336 -4.23 32.31 -2.51
N LYS A 337 -3.98 33.42 -3.20
CA LYS A 337 -2.69 33.66 -3.89
C LYS A 337 -1.50 33.57 -2.96
N ASP A 338 -1.71 33.82 -1.66
CA ASP A 338 -0.68 33.82 -0.63
C ASP A 338 -0.50 32.46 0.07
N LEU A 339 -1.29 31.46 -0.30
CA LEU A 339 -1.20 30.10 0.28
C LEU A 339 0.19 29.51 0.09
N MET A 340 0.71 29.56 -1.13
CA MET A 340 2.01 28.98 -1.48
C MET A 340 2.65 29.76 -2.67
N PRO A 341 3.95 29.56 -2.93
CA PRO A 341 4.59 30.10 -4.13
C PRO A 341 4.22 29.24 -5.37
N TRP A 342 3.05 29.51 -5.94
CA TRP A 342 2.43 28.74 -7.03
C TRP A 342 3.36 28.49 -8.23
N ASN A 343 4.27 29.44 -8.52
CA ASN A 343 5.24 29.33 -9.60
C ASN A 343 6.39 28.34 -9.35
N LYS A 344 6.45 27.74 -8.17
CA LYS A 344 7.47 26.74 -7.83
C LYS A 344 6.94 25.31 -7.93
N LEU A 345 5.66 25.14 -8.20
CA LEU A 345 5.06 23.83 -8.39
C LEU A 345 5.39 23.26 -9.78
N GLU A 346 5.58 21.96 -9.85
CA GLU A 346 5.76 21.21 -11.09
C GLU A 346 4.45 20.59 -11.55
N ILE A 347 3.64 20.08 -10.60
CA ILE A 347 2.31 19.51 -10.84
C ILE A 347 1.29 20.13 -9.88
N LEU A 348 0.12 20.44 -10.42
CA LEU A 348 -1.03 20.93 -9.64
C LEU A 348 -2.31 20.24 -10.12
N GLY A 349 -2.95 19.46 -9.23
CA GLY A 349 -4.29 18.90 -9.40
C GLY A 349 -5.33 19.85 -8.82
N MET A 350 -6.38 20.19 -9.58
CA MET A 350 -7.44 21.12 -9.15
C MET A 350 -8.82 20.72 -9.68
N SER A 351 -8.92 19.61 -10.43
CA SER A 351 -10.20 19.18 -11.01
C SER A 351 -11.25 18.81 -9.95
N GLY A 352 -12.49 18.63 -10.34
CA GLY A 352 -13.56 18.13 -9.47
C GLY A 352 -13.98 19.04 -8.30
N ASN A 353 -13.59 20.33 -8.29
CA ASN A 353 -13.92 21.29 -7.25
C ASN A 353 -15.05 22.27 -7.67
N LYS A 354 -15.47 23.15 -6.77
CA LYS A 354 -16.55 24.14 -6.97
C LYS A 354 -15.99 25.54 -7.20
N TRP A 355 -15.04 25.71 -8.12
CA TRP A 355 -14.28 26.94 -8.28
C TRP A 355 -15.13 28.16 -8.58
N LEU A 356 -14.96 29.21 -7.78
CA LEU A 356 -15.38 30.55 -8.07
C LEU A 356 -14.32 31.22 -8.95
N CYS A 357 -14.60 31.35 -10.24
CA CYS A 357 -13.69 32.01 -11.17
C CYS A 357 -13.66 33.52 -10.94
N ASN A 358 -12.72 33.95 -10.14
CA ASN A 358 -12.42 35.34 -9.82
C ASN A 358 -10.97 35.66 -10.21
N CYS A 359 -10.57 36.93 -10.01
CA CYS A 359 -9.22 37.39 -10.36
C CYS A 359 -8.14 36.67 -9.56
N GLU A 360 -8.41 36.23 -8.36
CA GLU A 360 -7.44 35.54 -7.51
C GLU A 360 -7.13 34.14 -8.05
N LEU A 361 -8.14 33.34 -8.34
CA LEU A 361 -7.99 32.02 -8.94
C LEU A 361 -7.33 32.10 -10.32
N TYR A 362 -7.79 33.04 -11.16
CA TYR A 362 -7.18 33.29 -12.47
C TYR A 362 -5.69 33.61 -12.35
N ASN A 363 -5.31 34.43 -11.37
CA ASN A 363 -3.92 34.74 -11.07
C ASN A 363 -3.09 33.52 -10.66
N ILE A 364 -3.65 32.64 -9.84
CA ILE A 364 -3.00 31.39 -9.41
C ILE A 364 -2.70 30.54 -10.64
N VAL A 365 -3.69 30.31 -11.47
CA VAL A 365 -3.59 29.46 -12.66
C VAL A 365 -2.60 30.05 -13.70
N LEU A 366 -2.61 31.37 -13.93
CA LEU A 366 -1.69 32.02 -14.87
C LEU A 366 -0.26 32.20 -14.34
N LYS A 367 -0.09 32.34 -13.02
CA LYS A 367 1.23 32.48 -12.39
C LYS A 367 1.98 31.19 -12.21
N GLN A 368 1.37 30.07 -12.60
CA GLN A 368 2.12 28.83 -12.68
C GLN A 368 3.35 29.05 -13.57
N GLY A 369 4.50 28.61 -13.08
CA GLY A 369 5.74 28.71 -13.87
C GLY A 369 5.56 28.03 -15.23
N ALA A 370 6.32 28.42 -16.22
CA ALA A 370 6.29 27.84 -17.57
C ALA A 370 6.46 26.31 -17.61
N GLY A 371 6.82 25.70 -16.49
CA GLY A 371 6.98 24.24 -16.28
C GLY A 371 5.85 23.56 -15.52
N THR A 372 4.98 24.29 -14.81
CA THR A 372 3.88 23.68 -14.03
C THR A 372 2.85 23.09 -14.99
N LYS A 373 2.49 21.84 -14.75
CA LYS A 373 1.48 21.13 -15.54
C LYS A 373 0.28 20.86 -14.65
N PHE A 374 -0.92 21.04 -15.19
CA PHE A 374 -2.08 20.37 -14.62
C PHE A 374 -1.88 18.86 -14.76
N LYS A 375 -2.34 18.11 -13.77
CA LYS A 375 -2.42 16.65 -13.87
C LYS A 375 -3.07 16.31 -15.21
N SER A 376 -2.45 15.43 -15.97
CA SER A 376 -2.74 15.17 -17.38
C SER A 376 -4.24 15.03 -17.67
N GLY A 377 -4.81 16.00 -18.37
CA GLY A 377 -6.18 16.00 -18.86
C GLY A 377 -7.23 16.62 -17.93
N ASP A 378 -6.85 17.05 -16.71
CA ASP A 378 -7.79 17.49 -15.67
C ASP A 378 -7.66 19.01 -15.39
N GLU A 379 -7.90 19.84 -16.41
CA GLU A 379 -8.00 21.28 -16.20
C GLU A 379 -9.22 21.63 -15.33
N PRO A 380 -9.09 22.56 -14.36
CA PRO A 380 -10.18 22.95 -13.50
C PRO A 380 -11.27 23.74 -14.25
N PHE A 381 -12.55 23.47 -13.89
CA PHE A 381 -13.71 24.17 -14.42
C PHE A 381 -14.25 25.20 -13.43
N CYS A 382 -14.81 26.28 -13.95
CA CYS A 382 -15.59 27.23 -13.18
C CYS A 382 -16.94 26.64 -12.77
N ALA A 383 -17.27 26.67 -11.49
CA ALA A 383 -18.63 26.41 -11.01
C ALA A 383 -19.42 27.72 -10.86
N ALA A 384 -18.75 28.81 -10.58
CA ALA A 384 -19.33 30.15 -10.42
C ALA A 384 -18.39 31.23 -10.96
N PRO A 385 -18.87 32.45 -11.30
CA PRO A 385 -20.29 32.81 -11.39
C PRO A 385 -21.01 32.09 -12.55
N MET A 386 -22.33 32.06 -12.53
CA MET A 386 -23.17 31.34 -13.51
C MET A 386 -22.79 31.59 -14.98
N LYS A 387 -22.34 32.80 -15.32
CA LYS A 387 -21.90 33.17 -16.67
C LYS A 387 -20.66 32.42 -17.16
N MET A 388 -19.88 31.86 -16.26
CA MET A 388 -18.62 31.16 -16.52
C MET A 388 -18.72 29.67 -16.18
N SER A 389 -19.86 29.23 -15.65
CA SER A 389 -20.05 27.82 -15.22
C SER A 389 -19.85 26.87 -16.40
N GLY A 390 -19.00 25.88 -16.20
CA GLY A 390 -18.61 24.89 -17.21
C GLY A 390 -17.43 25.31 -18.12
N GLU A 391 -16.97 26.53 -18.03
CA GLU A 391 -15.76 26.96 -18.76
C GLU A 391 -14.49 26.55 -18.02
N TYR A 392 -13.44 26.19 -18.75
CA TYR A 392 -12.12 25.99 -18.16
C TYR A 392 -11.58 27.28 -17.55
N VAL A 393 -10.99 27.20 -16.36
CA VAL A 393 -10.38 28.38 -15.69
C VAL A 393 -9.32 29.04 -16.58
N THR A 394 -8.59 28.24 -17.36
CA THR A 394 -7.56 28.72 -18.31
C THR A 394 -8.12 29.52 -19.49
N ASN A 395 -9.38 29.29 -19.86
CA ASN A 395 -10.05 29.97 -20.98
C ASN A 395 -10.78 31.26 -20.59
N VAL A 396 -10.99 31.46 -19.28
CA VAL A 396 -11.74 32.62 -18.79
C VAL A 396 -10.86 33.89 -18.89
N THR A 397 -11.25 34.81 -19.76
CA THR A 397 -10.67 36.15 -19.82
C THR A 397 -11.44 37.10 -18.91
N LEU A 398 -10.83 37.46 -17.79
CA LEU A 398 -11.40 38.41 -16.84
C LEU A 398 -10.96 39.82 -17.24
N SER A 399 -11.68 40.46 -18.17
CA SER A 399 -11.39 41.83 -18.68
C SER A 399 -11.38 42.91 -17.59
N TYR A 400 -11.89 42.61 -16.43
CA TYR A 400 -11.94 43.52 -15.27
C TYR A 400 -10.85 43.23 -14.22
N CYS A 401 -10.01 42.23 -14.42
CA CYS A 401 -8.88 42.03 -13.52
C CYS A 401 -7.77 43.04 -13.81
N PRO A 402 -7.22 43.71 -12.79
CA PRO A 402 -6.16 44.67 -13.00
C PRO A 402 -4.97 44.03 -13.70
N THR A 403 -4.57 44.68 -14.76
CA THR A 403 -3.54 44.37 -15.76
C THR A 403 -2.50 43.32 -15.39
N PHE A 404 -2.64 42.17 -16.06
CA PHE A 404 -1.50 41.30 -16.32
C PHE A 404 -0.74 41.82 -17.54
N ASP A 405 0.58 41.89 -17.46
CA ASP A 405 1.45 42.06 -18.58
C ASP A 405 1.21 40.91 -19.60
N THR A 406 0.37 41.19 -20.58
CA THR A 406 -0.03 40.23 -21.64
C THR A 406 1.12 39.96 -22.62
N THR A 407 2.31 40.47 -22.35
CA THR A 407 3.50 40.24 -23.17
C THR A 407 4.02 38.81 -23.14
N PHE A 408 3.70 38.04 -22.10
CA PHE A 408 4.10 36.62 -22.00
C PHE A 408 3.12 35.61 -22.62
N ALA A 409 1.87 35.98 -22.89
CA ALA A 409 0.84 35.03 -23.36
C ALA A 409 0.85 34.82 -24.89
N LYS A 410 1.71 35.52 -25.67
CA LYS A 410 1.70 35.42 -27.14
C LYS A 410 2.83 34.60 -27.79
N THR A 411 3.71 34.01 -27.02
CA THR A 411 4.76 33.16 -27.61
C THR A 411 4.83 31.82 -26.89
N THR A 412 4.01 30.89 -27.28
CA THR A 412 4.40 29.47 -27.50
C THR A 412 3.16 28.62 -27.74
N ARG A 413 2.75 28.48 -29.02
CA ARG A 413 2.15 27.20 -29.41
C ARG A 413 3.27 26.17 -29.36
N PRO A 414 3.16 25.13 -28.55
CA PRO A 414 4.17 24.09 -28.58
C PRO A 414 4.07 23.35 -29.92
N SER A 415 5.18 23.37 -30.67
CA SER A 415 5.39 22.49 -31.81
C SER A 415 5.19 21.03 -31.40
N ARG A 416 4.46 20.28 -32.22
CA ARG A 416 4.27 18.85 -32.10
C ARG A 416 5.62 18.14 -31.84
N PHE A 417 5.89 17.80 -30.58
CA PHE A 417 6.95 16.82 -30.30
C PHE A 417 6.37 15.42 -30.35
N LYS A 418 6.93 14.57 -31.22
CA LYS A 418 6.63 13.14 -31.29
C LYS A 418 7.19 12.44 -30.05
N PRO A 419 6.38 11.66 -29.31
CA PRO A 419 6.91 10.88 -28.18
C PRO A 419 7.63 9.65 -28.69
N LYS A 420 8.93 9.59 -28.55
CA LYS A 420 9.68 8.33 -28.53
C LYS A 420 10.64 8.36 -27.34
N HIS A 421 10.48 7.34 -26.48
CA HIS A 421 11.39 6.95 -25.40
C HIS A 421 11.34 7.71 -24.04
N ILE A 422 10.17 7.74 -23.35
CA ILE A 422 10.12 7.84 -21.88
C ILE A 422 8.88 7.06 -21.38
N LEU A 423 8.72 5.81 -21.79
CA LEU A 423 7.50 5.05 -21.49
C LEU A 423 7.70 3.87 -20.51
N TRP A 424 8.89 3.65 -19.96
CA TRP A 424 9.16 2.42 -19.22
C TRP A 424 9.42 2.58 -17.73
N THR A 425 9.64 3.80 -17.21
CA THR A 425 9.91 4.03 -15.79
C THR A 425 8.68 4.51 -14.99
N ILE A 426 7.66 5.06 -15.65
CA ILE A 426 6.41 5.51 -14.99
C ILE A 426 5.36 4.39 -14.91
N LEU A 427 5.45 3.36 -15.78
CA LEU A 427 4.49 2.25 -15.84
C LEU A 427 4.64 1.24 -14.66
N GLY A 428 5.76 1.21 -13.96
CA GLY A 428 6.00 0.27 -12.87
C GLY A 428 5.23 0.62 -11.58
N VAL A 429 5.22 1.89 -11.21
CA VAL A 429 4.61 2.35 -9.94
C VAL A 429 3.09 2.55 -10.12
N SER A 430 2.67 3.08 -11.27
CA SER A 430 1.24 3.26 -11.58
C SER A 430 0.47 1.93 -11.72
N MET A 431 1.13 0.82 -12.12
CA MET A 431 0.46 -0.48 -12.21
C MET A 431 0.12 -1.09 -10.85
N VAL A 432 0.92 -0.84 -9.82
CA VAL A 432 0.66 -1.39 -8.47
C VAL A 432 -0.54 -0.67 -7.85
N VAL A 433 -0.63 0.65 -8.01
CA VAL A 433 -1.76 1.46 -7.50
C VAL A 433 -3.06 1.16 -8.28
N CYS A 434 -3.00 1.03 -9.61
CA CYS A 434 -4.19 0.68 -10.41
C CYS A 434 -4.69 -0.75 -10.17
N VAL A 435 -3.79 -1.70 -9.90
CA VAL A 435 -4.18 -3.08 -9.54
C VAL A 435 -4.83 -3.11 -8.16
N GLY A 436 -4.32 -2.34 -7.19
CA GLY A 436 -4.94 -2.18 -5.87
C GLY A 436 -6.35 -1.59 -5.95
N MET A 437 -6.55 -0.52 -6.73
CA MET A 437 -7.89 0.08 -6.91
C MET A 437 -8.88 -0.83 -7.65
N LEU A 438 -8.43 -1.58 -8.65
CA LEU A 438 -9.29 -2.55 -9.35
C LEU A 438 -9.67 -3.72 -8.45
N ILE A 439 -8.79 -4.17 -7.57
CA ILE A 439 -9.09 -5.21 -6.58
C ILE A 439 -10.08 -4.68 -5.54
N GLY A 440 -9.91 -3.44 -5.05
CA GLY A 440 -10.84 -2.79 -4.12
C GLY A 440 -12.24 -2.62 -4.70
N LEU A 441 -12.37 -2.20 -5.95
CA LEU A 441 -13.66 -2.11 -6.66
C LEU A 441 -14.31 -3.49 -6.86
N PHE A 442 -13.51 -4.55 -7.11
CA PHE A 442 -14.03 -5.91 -7.27
C PHE A 442 -14.53 -6.48 -5.93
N VAL A 443 -13.82 -6.20 -4.83
CA VAL A 443 -14.22 -6.65 -3.49
C VAL A 443 -15.49 -5.94 -3.04
N ASN A 444 -15.63 -4.65 -3.30
CA ASN A 444 -16.82 -3.89 -2.92
C ASN A 444 -18.08 -4.30 -3.72
N THR A 445 -17.92 -4.62 -5.01
CA THR A 445 -19.01 -5.21 -5.82
C THR A 445 -19.35 -6.63 -5.36
N PHE A 446 -18.37 -7.42 -4.93
CA PHE A 446 -18.59 -8.76 -4.38
C PHE A 446 -19.29 -8.72 -3.01
N LYS A 447 -18.87 -7.82 -2.10
CA LYS A 447 -19.57 -7.60 -0.81
C LYS A 447 -21.03 -7.16 -1.03
N LYS A 448 -21.31 -6.27 -1.98
CA LYS A 448 -22.70 -5.89 -2.34
C LYS A 448 -23.50 -7.06 -2.92
N TYR A 449 -22.89 -7.93 -3.71
CA TYR A 449 -23.54 -9.09 -4.31
C TYR A 449 -23.89 -10.16 -3.26
N TYR A 450 -22.97 -10.45 -2.31
CA TYR A 450 -23.21 -11.42 -1.25
C TYR A 450 -24.21 -10.92 -0.19
N LYS A 451 -24.14 -9.62 0.19
CA LYS A 451 -25.11 -9.03 1.12
C LYS A 451 -26.56 -9.09 0.59
N LYS A 452 -26.75 -9.14 -0.74
CA LYS A 452 -28.07 -9.27 -1.38
C LYS A 452 -28.59 -10.72 -1.45
N LYS A 453 -27.72 -11.73 -1.24
CA LYS A 453 -28.04 -13.16 -1.36
C LYS A 453 -28.28 -13.88 -0.02
N PHE A 454 -28.01 -13.22 1.12
CA PHE A 454 -28.18 -13.75 2.46
C PHE A 454 -29.27 -13.04 3.29
N ILE A 455 -30.10 -12.17 2.63
CA ILE A 455 -31.30 -11.58 3.22
C ILE A 455 -32.48 -11.96 2.27
N GLN A 456 -32.72 -13.24 2.20
CA GLN A 456 -33.99 -13.90 1.82
C GLN A 456 -34.08 -15.23 2.57
#